data_413878df47cc9c213a9286520f09bd8e
#
_entry.id   413878df47cc9c213a9286520f09bd8e
#
_cell.length_a   1.000
_cell.length_b   1.000
_cell.length_c   1.000
_cell.angle_alpha   90.00
_cell.angle_beta   90.00
_cell.angle_gamma   90.00
#
_symmetry.space_group_name_H-M   'P 1'
#
loop_
_entity.id
_entity.type
_entity.pdbx_description
1 polymer ?
#
loop_
_entity_poly.entity_id
_entity_poly.type
_entity_poly.pdbx_seq_one_letter_code
_entity_poly.pdbx_strand_id
1 'polypeptide(L)'
;MPHRNINVSDRTGFCRRLRTSDEEAFRLHLLRLDSITRRGRFGLAVSEHFLKDYAARTMAGDAVLYGYFEDGVLRGVSELHPLGGMEVATAEAAFSVESDWQGQGIGSTLMERILAAACARGIRRVI
;
A
#
# COMPACT_ATOMS: atom_id res chain seq x y z
N MET A 1 4.28 -10.98 -21.59
CA MET A 1 5.06 -9.78 -21.25
C MET A 1 6.44 -10.18 -20.80
N PRO A 2 7.46 -9.68 -21.49
CA PRO A 2 8.80 -10.00 -21.05
C PRO A 2 9.03 -9.50 -19.62
N HIS A 3 9.74 -10.28 -18.88
CA HIS A 3 10.10 -9.91 -17.52
C HIS A 3 10.94 -8.64 -17.55
N ARG A 4 10.56 -7.64 -16.75
CA ARG A 4 11.37 -6.42 -16.67
C ARG A 4 12.64 -6.74 -15.91
N ASN A 5 13.73 -6.72 -16.60
CA ASN A 5 15.03 -7.00 -16.03
C ASN A 5 15.71 -5.69 -15.65
N ILE A 6 15.14 -5.01 -14.65
CA ILE A 6 15.62 -3.72 -14.19
C ILE A 6 16.33 -3.92 -12.85
N ASN A 7 17.59 -3.52 -12.75
CA ASN A 7 18.20 -3.49 -11.44
C ASN A 7 17.80 -2.20 -10.70
N VAL A 8 18.08 -2.14 -9.40
CA VAL A 8 17.58 -1.05 -8.54
C VAL A 8 18.06 0.33 -9.01
N SER A 9 19.28 0.41 -9.57
CA SER A 9 19.84 1.68 -10.04
C SER A 9 19.16 2.23 -11.29
N ASP A 10 18.46 1.37 -12.05
CA ASP A 10 17.78 1.76 -13.29
C ASP A 10 16.32 2.13 -13.08
N ARG A 11 15.85 2.08 -11.84
CA ARG A 11 14.46 2.41 -11.55
C ARG A 11 14.20 3.89 -11.68
N THR A 12 13.14 4.23 -12.42
CA THR A 12 12.63 5.61 -12.51
C THR A 12 11.56 5.88 -11.48
N GLY A 13 11.13 4.84 -10.74
CA GLY A 13 10.07 4.94 -9.75
C GLY A 13 10.50 5.58 -8.45
N PHE A 14 9.54 6.06 -7.70
CA PHE A 14 9.77 6.68 -6.40
C PHE A 14 8.62 6.36 -5.43
N CYS A 15 8.93 6.43 -4.15
CA CYS A 15 7.97 6.22 -3.09
C CYS A 15 7.68 7.55 -2.38
N ARG A 16 6.40 7.85 -2.16
CA ARG A 16 5.99 9.01 -1.39
C ARG A 16 4.74 8.73 -0.58
N ARG A 17 4.48 9.58 0.40
CA ARG A 17 3.25 9.51 1.16
C ARG A 17 2.06 9.87 0.27
N LEU A 18 0.97 9.12 0.39
CA LEU A 18 -0.28 9.43 -0.29
C LEU A 18 -1.05 10.50 0.49
N ARG A 19 -1.75 11.34 -0.25
CA ARG A 19 -2.61 12.40 0.27
C ARG A 19 -4.05 12.13 -0.17
N THR A 20 -5.00 12.88 0.37
CA THR A 20 -6.41 12.73 0.00
C THR A 20 -6.64 12.87 -1.51
N SER A 21 -5.84 13.71 -2.18
CA SER A 21 -5.91 13.86 -3.63
C SER A 21 -5.48 12.60 -4.40
N ASP A 22 -4.90 11.62 -3.72
CA ASP A 22 -4.48 10.35 -4.33
C ASP A 22 -5.55 9.25 -4.24
N GLU A 23 -6.76 9.57 -3.76
CA GLU A 23 -7.82 8.58 -3.58
C GLU A 23 -8.12 7.80 -4.87
N GLU A 24 -8.24 8.51 -5.99
CA GLU A 24 -8.51 7.88 -7.28
C GLU A 24 -7.37 6.96 -7.71
N ALA A 25 -6.12 7.40 -7.53
CA ALA A 25 -4.95 6.58 -7.84
C ALA A 25 -4.94 5.30 -6.99
N PHE A 26 -5.30 5.42 -5.72
CA PHE A 26 -5.39 4.28 -4.82
C PHE A 26 -6.49 3.30 -5.25
N ARG A 27 -7.68 3.81 -5.57
CA ARG A 27 -8.78 3.00 -6.08
C ARG A 27 -8.36 2.23 -7.32
N LEU A 28 -7.74 2.91 -8.29
CA LEU A 28 -7.31 2.28 -9.54
C LEU A 28 -6.25 1.22 -9.32
N HIS A 29 -5.31 1.47 -8.40
CA HIS A 29 -4.31 0.48 -8.01
C HIS A 29 -4.99 -0.79 -7.47
N LEU A 30 -5.94 -0.65 -6.56
CA LEU A 30 -6.65 -1.79 -5.99
C LEU A 30 -7.43 -2.57 -7.06
N LEU A 31 -8.02 -1.86 -8.02
CA LEU A 31 -8.73 -2.49 -9.15
C LEU A 31 -7.80 -3.29 -10.06
N ARG A 32 -6.54 -2.87 -10.19
CA ARG A 32 -5.56 -3.57 -11.04
C ARG A 32 -4.96 -4.80 -10.37
N LEU A 33 -5.17 -5.00 -9.06
CA LEU A 33 -4.71 -6.21 -8.40
C LEU A 33 -5.41 -7.42 -9.02
N ASP A 34 -4.64 -8.47 -9.32
CA ASP A 34 -5.25 -9.72 -9.81
C ASP A 34 -6.05 -10.40 -8.68
N SER A 35 -6.83 -11.42 -9.03
CA SER A 35 -7.71 -12.07 -8.05
C SER A 35 -6.95 -12.70 -6.89
N ILE A 36 -5.78 -13.25 -7.15
CA ILE A 36 -4.96 -13.88 -6.11
C ILE A 36 -4.41 -12.83 -5.14
N THR A 37 -3.82 -11.77 -5.67
CA THR A 37 -3.26 -10.67 -4.87
C THR A 37 -4.36 -9.97 -4.08
N ARG A 38 -5.50 -9.70 -4.72
CA ARG A 38 -6.65 -9.06 -4.08
C ARG A 38 -7.18 -9.91 -2.92
N ARG A 39 -7.35 -11.21 -3.16
CA ARG A 39 -7.80 -12.14 -2.12
C ARG A 39 -6.80 -12.22 -0.97
N GLY A 40 -5.52 -12.24 -1.27
CA GLY A 40 -4.46 -12.23 -0.26
C GLY A 40 -4.51 -10.97 0.60
N ARG A 41 -4.79 -9.80 -0.02
CA ARG A 41 -4.85 -8.54 0.70
C ARG A 41 -6.11 -8.42 1.57
N PHE A 42 -7.26 -8.87 1.10
CA PHE A 42 -8.54 -8.67 1.78
C PHE A 42 -9.10 -9.95 2.43
N GLY A 43 -8.44 -11.09 2.25
CA GLY A 43 -8.85 -12.36 2.86
C GLY A 43 -10.00 -13.06 2.15
N LEU A 44 -10.65 -12.40 1.20
CA LEU A 44 -11.76 -12.94 0.43
C LEU A 44 -11.91 -12.19 -0.89
N ALA A 45 -12.74 -12.72 -1.79
CA ALA A 45 -13.07 -12.02 -3.02
C ALA A 45 -13.91 -10.79 -2.70
N VAL A 46 -13.53 -9.64 -3.24
CA VAL A 46 -14.23 -8.38 -3.00
C VAL A 46 -14.61 -7.74 -4.32
N SER A 47 -15.73 -7.01 -4.31
CA SER A 47 -16.25 -6.33 -5.50
C SER A 47 -15.53 -5.01 -5.76
N GLU A 48 -15.72 -4.47 -6.97
CA GLU A 48 -15.23 -3.13 -7.31
C GLU A 48 -15.87 -2.07 -6.42
N HIS A 49 -17.14 -2.23 -6.09
CA HIS A 49 -17.84 -1.32 -5.19
C HIS A 49 -17.20 -1.31 -3.80
N PHE A 50 -16.85 -2.50 -3.28
CA PHE A 50 -16.12 -2.61 -2.01
C PHE A 50 -14.81 -1.85 -2.08
N LEU A 51 -14.04 -2.00 -3.16
CA LEU A 51 -12.74 -1.34 -3.30
C LEU A 51 -12.87 0.18 -3.37
N LYS A 52 -13.90 0.68 -4.05
CA LYS A 52 -14.19 2.10 -4.12
C LYS A 52 -14.47 2.67 -2.73
N ASP A 53 -15.34 2.00 -1.97
CA ASP A 53 -15.68 2.41 -0.61
C ASP A 53 -14.48 2.30 0.32
N TYR A 54 -13.69 1.24 0.17
CA TYR A 54 -12.48 1.05 0.95
C TYR A 54 -11.49 2.19 0.74
N ALA A 55 -11.24 2.55 -0.51
CA ALA A 55 -10.32 3.65 -0.84
C ALA A 55 -10.80 4.97 -0.24
N ALA A 56 -12.09 5.27 -0.37
CA ALA A 56 -12.67 6.51 0.16
C ALA A 56 -12.56 6.58 1.68
N ARG A 57 -12.94 5.51 2.38
CA ARG A 57 -12.89 5.46 3.85
C ARG A 57 -11.47 5.52 4.38
N THR A 58 -10.56 4.83 3.73
CA THR A 58 -9.16 4.80 4.14
C THR A 58 -8.51 6.17 4.00
N MET A 59 -8.75 6.84 2.88
CA MET A 59 -8.18 8.17 2.63
C MET A 59 -8.80 9.25 3.52
N ALA A 60 -10.03 9.08 3.95
CA ALA A 60 -10.70 10.01 4.85
C ALA A 60 -10.34 9.79 6.33
N GLY A 61 -9.80 8.64 6.68
CA GLY A 61 -9.48 8.26 8.04
C GLY A 61 -8.07 8.66 8.48
N ASP A 62 -7.59 8.00 9.51
CA ASP A 62 -6.30 8.28 10.14
C ASP A 62 -5.18 7.35 9.68
N ALA A 63 -5.42 6.52 8.69
CA ALA A 63 -4.40 5.64 8.13
C ALA A 63 -3.29 6.47 7.46
N VAL A 64 -2.06 5.96 7.57
CA VAL A 64 -0.92 6.53 6.87
C VAL A 64 -0.58 5.62 5.71
N LEU A 65 -0.55 6.16 4.50
CA LEU A 65 -0.28 5.39 3.30
C LEU A 65 0.96 5.92 2.59
N TYR A 66 1.76 4.98 2.09
CA TYR A 66 2.85 5.27 1.16
C TYR A 66 2.59 4.55 -0.14
N GLY A 67 2.89 5.23 -1.23
CA GLY A 67 2.72 4.66 -2.56
C GLY A 67 4.01 4.66 -3.35
N TYR A 68 4.20 3.62 -4.14
CA TYR A 68 5.29 3.52 -5.11
C TYR A 68 4.75 3.79 -6.49
N PHE A 69 5.31 4.80 -7.15
CA PHE A 69 4.89 5.24 -8.47
C PHE A 69 5.96 4.92 -9.50
N GLU A 70 5.54 4.43 -10.66
CA GLU A 70 6.41 4.22 -11.81
C GLU A 70 5.75 4.87 -13.02
N ASP A 71 6.47 5.80 -13.67
CA ASP A 71 5.93 6.58 -14.78
C ASP A 71 4.59 7.26 -14.43
N GLY A 72 4.50 7.76 -13.21
CA GLY A 72 3.30 8.46 -12.72
C GLY A 72 2.13 7.56 -12.33
N VAL A 73 2.29 6.23 -12.41
CA VAL A 73 1.22 5.28 -12.07
C VAL A 73 1.54 4.58 -10.75
N LEU A 74 0.56 4.55 -9.86
CA LEU A 74 0.69 3.90 -8.55
C LEU A 74 0.68 2.39 -8.73
N ARG A 75 1.79 1.73 -8.37
CA ARG A 75 1.97 0.29 -8.54
C ARG A 75 2.03 -0.52 -7.25
N GLY A 76 2.24 0.16 -6.13
CA GLY A 76 2.27 -0.50 -4.82
C GLY A 76 1.90 0.47 -3.73
N VAL A 77 1.33 -0.06 -2.65
CA VAL A 77 0.88 0.74 -1.50
C VAL A 77 1.17 -0.01 -0.21
N SER A 78 1.65 0.73 0.79
CA SER A 78 1.65 0.26 2.17
C SER A 78 0.71 1.14 3.00
N GLU A 79 0.04 0.49 3.96
CA GLU A 79 -0.98 1.13 4.79
C GLU A 79 -0.66 0.87 6.25
N LEU A 80 -0.77 1.88 7.09
CA LEU A 80 -0.63 1.77 8.53
C LEU A 80 -1.93 2.26 9.16
N HIS A 81 -2.67 1.33 9.77
CA HIS A 81 -3.97 1.60 10.38
C HIS A 81 -3.84 1.59 11.89
N PRO A 82 -3.87 2.74 12.57
CA PRO A 82 -3.84 2.77 14.03
C PRO A 82 -5.03 2.01 14.61
N LEU A 83 -4.78 1.21 15.65
CA LEU A 83 -5.83 0.47 16.35
C LEU A 83 -6.06 1.10 17.70
N GLY A 84 -7.32 1.44 17.98
CA GLY A 84 -7.71 1.96 19.30
C GLY A 84 -7.94 0.83 20.30
N GLY A 85 -7.98 1.19 21.61
CA GLY A 85 -8.35 0.25 22.65
C GLY A 85 -7.30 -0.78 23.02
N MET A 86 -6.07 -0.61 22.56
CA MET A 86 -4.97 -1.52 22.89
C MET A 86 -4.16 -0.98 24.05
N GLU A 87 -3.63 -1.88 24.89
CA GLU A 87 -2.77 -1.50 26.02
C GLU A 87 -1.47 -0.85 25.55
N VAL A 88 -0.95 -1.28 24.41
CA VAL A 88 0.25 -0.75 23.81
C VAL A 88 -0.15 -0.11 22.49
N ALA A 89 0.42 1.04 22.16
CA ALA A 89 0.16 1.72 20.89
C ALA A 89 0.46 0.76 19.72
N THR A 90 -0.60 0.37 19.03
CA THR A 90 -0.57 -0.70 18.02
C THR A 90 -1.17 -0.20 16.71
N ALA A 91 -0.64 -0.69 15.60
CA ALA A 91 -1.21 -0.45 14.29
C ALA A 91 -1.16 -1.73 13.46
N GLU A 92 -2.07 -1.83 12.51
CA GLU A 92 -2.08 -2.91 11.53
C GLU A 92 -1.46 -2.40 10.24
N ALA A 93 -0.54 -3.19 9.69
CA ALA A 93 0.09 -2.87 8.40
C ALA A 93 -0.53 -3.74 7.31
N ALA A 94 -0.69 -3.16 6.13
CA ALA A 94 -1.16 -3.86 4.96
C ALA A 94 -0.36 -3.43 3.74
N PHE A 95 -0.15 -4.36 2.80
CA PHE A 95 0.67 -4.14 1.62
C PHE A 95 -0.04 -4.69 0.39
N SER A 96 0.08 -3.97 -0.71
CA SER A 96 -0.37 -4.48 -2.00
C SER A 96 0.57 -4.00 -3.10
N VAL A 97 1.01 -4.93 -3.96
CA VAL A 97 1.84 -4.64 -5.12
C VAL A 97 1.22 -5.35 -6.32
N GLU A 98 1.03 -4.63 -7.41
CA GLU A 98 0.48 -5.21 -8.64
C GLU A 98 1.38 -6.34 -9.12
N SER A 99 0.79 -7.41 -9.65
CA SER A 99 1.50 -8.66 -9.93
C SER A 99 2.73 -8.50 -10.83
N ASP A 100 2.64 -7.68 -11.88
CA ASP A 100 3.76 -7.44 -12.79
C ASP A 100 4.92 -6.68 -12.14
N TRP A 101 4.70 -6.13 -10.95
CA TRP A 101 5.68 -5.31 -10.22
C TRP A 101 6.23 -6.00 -8.98
N GLN A 102 5.76 -7.21 -8.70
CA GLN A 102 6.23 -8.00 -7.56
C GLN A 102 7.65 -8.54 -7.83
N GLY A 103 8.37 -8.83 -6.75
CA GLY A 103 9.72 -9.40 -6.86
C GLY A 103 10.80 -8.40 -7.25
N GLN A 104 10.53 -7.10 -7.17
CA GLN A 104 11.48 -6.04 -7.56
C GLN A 104 11.90 -5.15 -6.39
N GLY A 105 11.59 -5.54 -5.16
CA GLY A 105 11.97 -4.77 -3.96
C GLY A 105 11.02 -3.64 -3.60
N ILE A 106 9.90 -3.49 -4.32
CA ILE A 106 8.91 -2.44 -4.03
C ILE A 106 8.28 -2.66 -2.67
N GLY A 107 7.89 -3.89 -2.36
CA GLY A 107 7.32 -4.23 -1.06
C GLY A 107 8.26 -3.90 0.09
N SER A 108 9.56 -4.18 -0.05
CA SER A 108 10.55 -3.86 0.97
C SER A 108 10.67 -2.35 1.20
N THR A 109 10.69 -1.57 0.12
CA THR A 109 10.72 -0.10 0.21
C THR A 109 9.48 0.42 0.94
N LEU A 110 8.30 -0.10 0.59
CA LEU A 110 7.04 0.28 1.22
C LEU A 110 7.01 -0.09 2.69
N MET A 111 7.55 -1.27 3.05
CA MET A 111 7.64 -1.69 4.43
C MET A 111 8.56 -0.76 5.25
N GLU A 112 9.72 -0.40 4.71
CA GLU A 112 10.63 0.51 5.38
C GLU A 112 9.94 1.85 5.70
N ARG A 113 9.18 2.38 4.76
CA ARG A 113 8.46 3.64 4.94
C ARG A 113 7.40 3.54 6.02
N ILE A 114 6.65 2.43 6.04
CA ILE A 114 5.59 2.26 7.02
C ILE A 114 6.14 2.03 8.43
N LEU A 115 7.24 1.32 8.57
CA LEU A 115 7.89 1.11 9.86
C LEU A 115 8.48 2.43 10.40
N ALA A 116 9.08 3.23 9.54
CA ALA A 116 9.57 4.55 9.93
C ALA A 116 8.42 5.46 10.38
N ALA A 117 7.28 5.41 9.69
CA ALA A 117 6.09 6.17 10.08
C ALA A 117 5.55 5.70 11.43
N ALA A 118 5.54 4.40 11.68
CA ALA A 118 5.11 3.84 12.96
C ALA A 118 6.01 4.33 14.09
N CYS A 119 7.33 4.26 13.92
CA CYS A 119 8.28 4.76 14.90
C CYS A 119 8.06 6.24 15.19
N ALA A 120 7.91 7.06 14.17
CA ALA A 120 7.72 8.49 14.32
C ALA A 120 6.44 8.84 15.09
N ARG A 121 5.44 7.96 15.06
CA ARG A 121 4.16 8.14 15.76
C ARG A 121 4.10 7.49 17.13
N GLY A 122 5.20 6.91 17.60
CA GLY A 122 5.24 6.24 18.90
C GLY A 122 4.50 4.91 18.92
N ILE A 123 4.23 4.32 17.76
CA ILE A 123 3.61 3.00 17.68
C ILE A 123 4.64 1.96 18.10
N ARG A 124 4.26 1.08 19.00
CA ARG A 124 5.16 0.11 19.62
C ARG A 124 4.96 -1.30 19.10
N ARG A 125 3.81 -1.59 18.49
CA ARG A 125 3.52 -2.89 17.90
C ARG A 125 2.83 -2.71 16.54
N VAL A 126 3.37 -3.37 15.52
CA VAL A 126 2.78 -3.42 14.19
C VAL A 126 2.42 -4.88 13.92
N ILE A 127 1.17 -5.10 13.54
CA ILE A 127 0.66 -6.44 13.25
C ILE A 127 0.21 -6.59 11.82
#